data_378cfdda0c6e8caa0c70a7eeb2e96f6b
#
_entry.id   378cfdda0c6e8caa0c70a7eeb2e96f6b
#
_cell.length_a   1.000
_cell.length_b   1.000
_cell.length_c   1.000
_cell.angle_alpha   90.00
_cell.angle_beta   90.00
_cell.angle_gamma   90.00
#
_symmetry.space_group_name_H-M   'P 1'
#
loop_
_entity.id
_entity.type
_entity.pdbx_description
1 polymer ?
#
loop_
_entity_poly.entity_id
_entity_poly.type
_entity_poly.pdbx_seq_one_letter_code
_entity_poly.pdbx_strand_id
1 'polypeptide(L)'
;MADSHENGLLDTSVVIDLGVLSRDKLPERLAISAVTLAELAAGPAAARDPDVRARRQEQLQSAEATFNPLPLDVSVARAYGRIASAVVAARRKHRGARSPDLLIAATALANQLPLYTRNPDDFAGLESLIDIMAI
;
A
#
# COMPACT_ATOMS: atom_id res chain seq x y z
N MET A 1 1.64 -19.31 11.56
CA MET A 1 1.96 -19.02 12.53
C MET A 1 2.00 -17.65 13.10
N ALA A 2 2.83 -17.41 14.00
CA ALA A 2 2.76 -16.20 14.78
C ALA A 2 2.84 -14.91 13.98
N ASP A 3 3.56 -14.91 12.87
CA ASP A 3 3.78 -13.70 12.09
C ASP A 3 2.76 -13.48 10.99
N SER A 4 1.81 -14.39 10.90
CA SER A 4 0.80 -14.34 9.86
C SER A 4 -0.44 -13.61 10.37
N HIS A 5 -0.95 -12.69 9.60
CA HIS A 5 -2.19 -11.98 9.90
C HIS A 5 -3.32 -12.52 9.05
N GLU A 6 -4.53 -12.51 9.61
CA GLU A 6 -5.71 -12.95 8.88
C GLU A 6 -6.04 -12.00 7.73
N ASN A 7 -5.99 -10.69 8.00
CA ASN A 7 -6.28 -9.66 7.02
C ASN A 7 -5.09 -8.70 6.91
N GLY A 8 -4.84 -8.18 5.74
CA GLY A 8 -3.78 -7.20 5.57
C GLY A 8 -3.99 -6.32 4.35
N LEU A 9 -3.54 -5.08 4.45
CA LEU A 9 -3.54 -4.15 3.34
C LEU A 9 -2.21 -4.27 2.60
N LEU A 10 -2.27 -4.39 1.29
CA LEU A 10 -1.09 -4.47 0.45
C LEU A 10 -0.72 -3.09 -0.07
N ASP A 11 0.54 -2.71 0.15
CA ASP A 11 1.12 -1.55 -0.52
C ASP A 11 1.20 -1.85 -2.02
N THR A 12 1.24 -0.80 -2.83
CA THR A 12 1.33 -0.94 -4.29
C THR A 12 2.52 -1.80 -4.72
N SER A 13 3.65 -1.70 -4.01
CA SER A 13 4.83 -2.51 -4.29
C SER A 13 4.56 -4.01 -4.22
N VAL A 14 3.68 -4.42 -3.32
CA VAL A 14 3.31 -5.84 -3.16
C VAL A 14 2.36 -6.27 -4.26
N VAL A 15 1.39 -5.41 -4.60
CA VAL A 15 0.42 -5.71 -5.65
C VAL A 15 1.12 -5.95 -6.99
N ILE A 16 2.10 -5.11 -7.31
CA ILE A 16 2.87 -5.22 -8.55
C ILE A 16 3.59 -6.57 -8.64
N ASP A 17 4.11 -7.07 -7.52
CA ASP A 17 4.89 -8.29 -7.49
C ASP A 17 4.10 -9.51 -6.99
N LEU A 18 2.79 -9.39 -6.90
CA LEU A 18 1.96 -10.43 -6.29
C LEU A 18 2.15 -11.80 -6.93
N GLY A 19 2.35 -11.84 -8.24
CA GLY A 19 2.52 -13.09 -8.97
C GLY A 19 3.82 -13.83 -8.67
N VAL A 20 4.82 -13.15 -8.10
CA VAL A 20 6.12 -13.77 -7.80
C VAL A 20 6.37 -13.92 -6.29
N LEU A 21 5.48 -13.40 -5.47
CA LEU A 21 5.64 -13.50 -4.02
C LEU A 21 5.10 -14.82 -3.50
N SER A 22 5.78 -15.36 -2.50
CA SER A 22 5.35 -16.59 -1.84
C SER A 22 4.09 -16.33 -1.02
N ARG A 23 3.12 -17.21 -1.17
CA ARG A 23 1.82 -17.08 -0.49
C ARG A 23 1.94 -17.03 1.02
N ASP A 24 2.91 -17.74 1.59
CA ASP A 24 3.10 -17.79 3.03
C ASP A 24 3.63 -16.48 3.63
N LYS A 25 4.10 -15.55 2.80
CA LYS A 25 4.53 -14.23 3.26
C LYS A 25 3.39 -13.22 3.28
N LEU A 26 2.23 -13.59 2.77
CA LEU A 26 1.08 -12.71 2.63
C LEU A 26 0.04 -13.01 3.70
N PRO A 27 -0.85 -12.06 4.00
CA PRO A 27 -1.97 -12.36 4.90
C PRO A 27 -2.95 -13.32 4.23
N GLU A 28 -3.85 -13.89 5.00
CA GLU A 28 -4.83 -14.82 4.43
C GLU A 28 -5.80 -14.10 3.50
N ARG A 29 -6.25 -12.91 3.89
CA ARG A 29 -7.11 -12.06 3.06
C ARG A 29 -6.39 -10.79 2.69
N LEU A 30 -6.39 -10.51 1.40
CA LEU A 30 -5.65 -9.40 0.81
C LEU A 30 -6.62 -8.25 0.56
N ALA A 31 -6.22 -7.05 0.97
CA ALA A 31 -6.95 -5.82 0.66
C ALA A 31 -6.02 -4.84 -0.02
N ILE A 32 -6.57 -3.98 -0.85
CA ILE A 32 -5.84 -2.85 -1.41
C ILE A 32 -6.63 -1.57 -1.17
N SER A 33 -5.94 -0.44 -1.22
CA SER A 33 -6.58 0.86 -1.09
C SER A 33 -6.99 1.40 -2.45
N ALA A 34 -7.96 2.31 -2.46
CA ALA A 34 -8.31 3.06 -3.67
C ALA A 34 -7.10 3.83 -4.21
N VAL A 35 -6.18 4.24 -3.33
CA VAL A 35 -4.95 4.93 -3.74
C VAL A 35 -4.07 4.01 -4.57
N THR A 36 -3.93 2.76 -4.16
CA THR A 36 -3.19 1.76 -4.94
C THR A 36 -3.81 1.58 -6.33
N LEU A 37 -5.14 1.50 -6.39
CA LEU A 37 -5.81 1.40 -7.68
C LEU A 37 -5.53 2.62 -8.55
N ALA A 38 -5.53 3.82 -7.95
CA ALA A 38 -5.21 5.05 -8.68
C ALA A 38 -3.78 5.02 -9.24
N GLU A 39 -2.83 4.54 -8.45
CA GLU A 39 -1.45 4.41 -8.91
C GLU A 39 -1.33 3.43 -10.07
N LEU A 40 -2.03 2.29 -9.97
CA LEU A 40 -2.03 1.31 -11.05
C LEU A 40 -2.69 1.87 -12.31
N ALA A 41 -3.77 2.64 -12.15
CA ALA A 41 -4.48 3.26 -13.27
C ALA A 41 -3.61 4.29 -14.00
N ALA A 42 -2.74 4.98 -13.27
CA ALA A 42 -1.82 5.96 -13.87
C ALA A 42 -0.62 5.30 -14.54
N GLY A 43 -0.33 4.06 -14.21
CA GLY A 43 0.88 3.37 -14.66
C GLY A 43 1.03 3.28 -16.18
N PRO A 44 0.00 2.84 -16.93
CA PRO A 44 0.15 2.70 -18.39
C PRO A 44 0.50 4.01 -19.09
N ALA A 45 -0.13 5.11 -18.70
CA ALA A 45 0.12 6.41 -19.32
C ALA A 45 1.54 6.92 -19.08
N ALA A 46 2.18 6.50 -17.99
CA ALA A 46 3.54 6.92 -17.66
C ALA A 46 4.59 6.11 -18.42
N ALA A 47 4.22 5.00 -19.05
CA ALA A 47 5.17 4.14 -19.75
C ALA A 47 5.34 4.59 -21.20
N ARG A 48 6.59 4.73 -21.64
CA ARG A 48 6.90 5.06 -23.03
C ARG A 48 7.00 3.82 -23.88
N ASP A 49 7.57 2.75 -23.31
CA ASP A 49 7.73 1.49 -24.00
C ASP A 49 6.39 0.75 -24.10
N PRO A 50 5.99 0.32 -25.33
CA PRO A 50 4.70 -0.37 -25.49
C PRO A 50 4.57 -1.65 -24.68
N ASP A 51 5.65 -2.40 -24.51
CA ASP A 51 5.59 -3.64 -23.73
C ASP A 51 5.41 -3.37 -22.24
N VAL A 52 6.05 -2.32 -21.73
CA VAL A 52 5.85 -1.90 -20.34
C VAL A 52 4.42 -1.42 -20.14
N ARG A 53 3.91 -0.64 -21.09
CA ARG A 53 2.53 -0.15 -21.03
C ARG A 53 1.54 -1.30 -20.98
N ALA A 54 1.75 -2.30 -21.82
CA ALA A 54 0.87 -3.47 -21.87
C ALA A 54 0.87 -4.23 -20.54
N ARG A 55 2.05 -4.42 -19.94
CA ARG A 55 2.15 -5.11 -18.65
C ARG A 55 1.45 -4.32 -17.54
N ARG A 56 1.59 -3.00 -17.54
CA ARG A 56 0.91 -2.16 -16.54
C ARG A 56 -0.59 -2.19 -16.72
N GLN A 57 -1.05 -2.25 -17.98
CA GLN A 57 -2.47 -2.38 -18.26
C GLN A 57 -3.01 -3.71 -17.74
N GLU A 58 -2.27 -4.80 -17.92
CA GLU A 58 -2.65 -6.10 -17.39
C GLU A 58 -2.69 -6.10 -15.86
N GLN A 59 -1.74 -5.45 -15.23
CA GLN A 59 -1.73 -5.32 -13.76
C GLN A 59 -2.94 -4.58 -13.26
N LEU A 60 -3.31 -3.49 -13.92
CA LEU A 60 -4.51 -2.73 -13.58
C LEU A 60 -5.77 -3.58 -13.71
N GLN A 61 -5.91 -4.26 -14.83
CA GLN A 61 -7.09 -5.08 -15.08
C GLN A 61 -7.19 -6.25 -14.09
N SER A 62 -6.07 -6.86 -13.76
CA SER A 62 -6.02 -7.94 -12.80
C SER A 62 -6.43 -7.46 -11.41
N ALA A 63 -5.95 -6.28 -11.00
CA ALA A 63 -6.31 -5.71 -9.71
C ALA A 63 -7.79 -5.38 -9.64
N GLU A 64 -8.35 -4.82 -10.71
CA GLU A 64 -9.78 -4.50 -10.77
C GLU A 64 -10.64 -5.75 -10.70
N ALA A 65 -10.19 -6.84 -11.33
CA ALA A 65 -10.93 -8.09 -11.32
C ALA A 65 -10.84 -8.83 -9.98
N THR A 66 -9.75 -8.62 -9.23
CA THR A 66 -9.45 -9.38 -8.02
C THR A 66 -9.92 -8.69 -6.75
N PHE A 67 -9.80 -7.36 -6.69
CA PHE A 67 -10.00 -6.61 -5.45
C PHE A 67 -11.21 -5.68 -5.52
N ASN A 68 -11.80 -5.47 -4.35
CA ASN A 68 -12.76 -4.39 -4.12
C ASN A 68 -12.01 -3.38 -3.23
N PRO A 69 -11.43 -2.31 -3.80
CA PRO A 69 -10.54 -1.44 -3.04
C PRO A 69 -11.23 -0.73 -1.90
N LEU A 70 -10.51 -0.58 -0.80
CA LEU A 70 -10.99 0.20 0.35
C LEU A 70 -11.00 1.68 -0.02
N PRO A 71 -12.10 2.38 0.23
CA PRO A 71 -12.25 3.77 -0.22
C PRO A 71 -11.42 4.74 0.60
N LEU A 72 -11.10 5.86 -0.02
CA LEU A 72 -10.54 7.02 0.67
C LEU A 72 -11.70 7.82 1.25
N ASP A 73 -12.21 7.35 2.37
CA ASP A 73 -13.39 7.94 3.01
C ASP A 73 -13.00 8.90 4.14
N VAL A 74 -14.01 9.36 4.89
CA VAL A 74 -13.80 10.31 5.98
C VAL A 74 -12.91 9.73 7.08
N SER A 75 -13.08 8.45 7.39
CA SER A 75 -12.24 7.79 8.39
C SER A 75 -10.76 7.81 7.97
N VAL A 76 -10.49 7.53 6.71
CA VAL A 76 -9.13 7.57 6.17
C VAL A 76 -8.59 9.00 6.20
N ALA A 77 -9.42 9.97 5.84
CA ALA A 77 -9.01 11.38 5.89
C ALA A 77 -8.61 11.80 7.30
N ARG A 78 -9.36 11.37 8.30
CA ARG A 78 -9.02 11.66 9.71
C ARG A 78 -7.74 10.95 10.14
N ALA A 79 -7.60 9.69 9.76
CA ALA A 79 -6.40 8.92 10.07
C ALA A 79 -5.16 9.57 9.44
N TYR A 80 -5.32 10.17 8.27
CA TYR A 80 -4.22 10.86 7.60
C TYR A 80 -3.60 11.94 8.49
N GLY A 81 -4.40 12.64 9.30
CA GLY A 81 -3.88 13.64 10.22
C GLY A 81 -2.89 13.05 11.21
N ARG A 82 -3.18 11.86 11.74
CA ARG A 82 -2.26 11.16 12.65
C ARG A 82 -1.00 10.70 11.93
N ILE A 83 -1.16 10.20 10.71
CA ILE A 83 -0.02 9.77 9.88
C ILE A 83 0.88 10.97 9.59
N ALA A 84 0.31 12.08 9.15
CA ALA A 84 1.07 13.28 8.83
C ALA A 84 1.83 13.80 10.04
N SER A 85 1.20 13.78 11.20
CA SER A 85 1.84 14.22 12.45
C SER A 85 3.05 13.35 12.78
N ALA A 86 2.92 12.03 12.64
CA ALA A 86 4.03 11.10 12.89
C ALA A 86 5.18 11.30 11.90
N VAL A 87 4.86 11.57 10.65
CA VAL A 87 5.87 11.82 9.61
C VAL A 87 6.64 13.11 9.91
N VAL A 88 5.94 14.17 10.31
CA VAL A 88 6.59 15.43 10.67
C VAL A 88 7.56 15.20 11.83
N ALA A 89 7.14 14.45 12.84
CA ALA A 89 8.01 14.13 13.98
C ALA A 89 9.25 13.33 13.57
N ALA A 90 9.13 12.49 12.56
CA ALA A 90 10.22 11.61 12.10
C ALA A 90 11.12 12.24 11.04
N ARG A 91 10.77 13.40 10.52
CA ARG A 91 11.42 14.02 9.35
C ARG A 91 12.93 14.20 9.48
N ARG A 92 13.39 14.43 10.66
CA ARG A 92 14.81 14.68 10.88
C ARG A 92 15.66 13.45 10.56
N LYS A 93 15.08 12.26 10.64
CA LYS A 93 15.79 11.00 10.49
C LYS A 93 15.59 10.37 9.13
N HIS A 94 14.48 10.65 8.50
CA HIS A 94 14.10 9.93 7.29
C HIS A 94 13.59 10.89 6.22
N ARG A 95 13.94 10.62 4.99
CA ARG A 95 13.30 11.26 3.86
C ARG A 95 11.87 10.80 3.83
N GLY A 96 10.98 11.74 3.69
CA GLY A 96 9.57 11.47 3.81
C GLY A 96 9.05 10.51 2.78
N ALA A 97 8.07 9.74 3.18
CA ALA A 97 7.23 9.01 2.26
C ALA A 97 6.51 9.99 1.35
N ARG A 98 6.19 9.55 0.14
CA ARG A 98 5.40 10.33 -0.79
C ARG A 98 3.94 10.33 -0.37
N SER A 99 3.17 11.31 -0.87
CA SER A 99 1.77 11.44 -0.50
C SER A 99 0.94 10.16 -0.72
N PRO A 100 1.11 9.43 -1.83
CA PRO A 100 0.37 8.17 -1.99
C PRO A 100 0.68 7.16 -0.89
N ASP A 101 1.94 7.05 -0.48
CA ASP A 101 2.32 6.15 0.60
C ASP A 101 1.63 6.51 1.91
N LEU A 102 1.55 7.82 2.20
CA LEU A 102 0.90 8.31 3.41
C LEU A 102 -0.60 8.02 3.40
N LEU A 103 -1.24 8.12 2.25
CA LEU A 103 -2.65 7.81 2.11
C LEU A 103 -2.92 6.31 2.23
N ILE A 104 -2.02 5.48 1.73
CA ILE A 104 -2.09 4.03 1.92
C ILE A 104 -1.95 3.71 3.41
N ALA A 105 -0.98 4.32 4.08
CA ALA A 105 -0.81 4.13 5.52
C ALA A 105 -2.04 4.56 6.30
N ALA A 106 -2.65 5.68 5.93
CA ALA A 106 -3.88 6.17 6.55
C ALA A 106 -5.04 5.18 6.34
N THR A 107 -5.11 4.55 5.18
CA THR A 107 -6.11 3.53 4.90
C THR A 107 -5.93 2.32 5.84
N ALA A 108 -4.68 1.89 6.02
CA ALA A 108 -4.38 0.80 6.95
C ALA A 108 -4.77 1.15 8.37
N LEU A 109 -4.42 2.35 8.83
CA LEU A 109 -4.73 2.81 10.18
C LEU A 109 -6.24 2.88 10.41
N ALA A 110 -6.98 3.49 9.49
CA ALA A 110 -8.42 3.66 9.63
C ALA A 110 -9.15 2.32 9.67
N ASN A 111 -8.64 1.32 8.96
CA ASN A 111 -9.27 0.00 8.88
C ASN A 111 -8.63 -1.02 9.83
N GLN A 112 -7.68 -0.57 10.66
CA GLN A 112 -7.01 -1.42 11.64
C GLN A 112 -6.37 -2.65 11.01
N LEU A 113 -5.68 -2.43 9.89
CA LEU A 113 -5.02 -3.50 9.16
C LEU A 113 -3.50 -3.33 9.22
N PRO A 114 -2.75 -4.43 9.30
CA PRO A 114 -1.31 -4.37 9.07
C PRO A 114 -1.07 -4.00 7.60
N LEU A 115 0.05 -3.32 7.35
CA LEU A 115 0.44 -2.91 6.00
C LEU A 115 1.61 -3.76 5.53
N TYR A 116 1.42 -4.48 4.44
CA TYR A 116 2.45 -5.31 3.83
C TYR A 116 3.14 -4.51 2.73
N THR A 117 4.45 -4.41 2.80
CA THR A 117 5.23 -3.62 1.84
C THR A 117 6.57 -4.26 1.54
N ARG A 118 7.07 -4.03 0.33
CA ARG A 118 8.43 -4.39 -0.05
C ARG A 118 9.43 -3.27 0.27
N ASN A 119 8.92 -2.09 0.64
CA ASN A 119 9.73 -0.91 0.91
C ASN A 119 9.41 -0.35 2.30
N PRO A 120 9.78 -1.07 3.38
CA PRO A 120 9.43 -0.64 4.73
C PRO A 120 9.98 0.73 5.10
N ASP A 121 11.09 1.15 4.49
CA ASP A 121 11.68 2.45 4.76
C ASP A 121 10.77 3.61 4.35
N ASP A 122 9.89 3.39 3.38
CA ASP A 122 8.93 4.40 2.97
C ASP A 122 7.90 4.71 4.07
N PHE A 123 7.81 3.84 5.06
CA PHE A 123 6.86 3.99 6.18
C PHE A 123 7.57 4.16 7.52
N ALA A 124 8.84 4.55 7.48
CA ALA A 124 9.60 4.79 8.71
C ALA A 124 8.94 5.89 9.54
N GLY A 125 8.87 5.67 10.83
CA GLY A 125 8.22 6.60 11.75
C GLY A 125 6.75 6.29 12.02
N LEU A 126 6.17 5.33 11.32
CA LEU A 126 4.76 4.96 11.46
C LEU A 126 4.54 3.68 12.27
N GLU A 127 5.61 3.07 12.76
CA GLU A 127 5.56 1.76 13.42
C GLU A 127 4.71 1.76 14.69
N SER A 128 4.54 2.92 15.33
CA SER A 128 3.71 3.02 16.52
C SER A 128 2.21 3.10 16.19
N LEU A 129 1.88 3.39 14.95
CA LEU A 129 0.48 3.57 14.51
C LEU A 129 -0.06 2.36 13.77
N ILE A 130 0.76 1.70 12.98
CA ILE A 130 0.37 0.54 12.17
C ILE A 130 1.47 -0.51 12.20
N ASP A 131 1.08 -1.76 12.08
CA ASP A 131 2.05 -2.86 11.92
C ASP A 131 2.57 -2.84 10.48
N ILE A 132 3.86 -2.65 10.32
CA ILE A 132 4.51 -2.68 9.01
C ILE A 132 5.11 -4.06 8.82
N MET A 133 4.61 -4.79 7.83
CA MET A 133 5.07 -6.14 7.52
C MET A 133 5.94 -6.09 6.27
N ALA A 134 7.24 -6.18 6.47
CA ALA A 134 8.21 -6.17 5.37
C ALA A 134 8.27 -7.54 4.70
N ILE A 135 8.17 -7.57 3.39
CA ILE A 135 8.23 -8.83 2.65
C ILE A 135 9.07 -8.73 1.37
#